data_858fdd631a3a74581685af36223b0b08
#
_entry.id   858fdd631a3a74581685af36223b0b08
#
_cell.length_a   1.000
_cell.length_b   1.000
_cell.length_c   1.000
_cell.angle_alpha   90.00
_cell.angle_beta   90.00
_cell.angle_gamma   90.00
#
_symmetry.space_group_name_H-M   'P 1'
#
loop_
_entity.id
_entity.type
_entity.pdbx_description
1 polymer ?
#
loop_
_entity_poly.entity_id
_entity_poly.type
_entity_poly.pdbx_seq_one_letter_code
_entity_poly.pdbx_strand_id
1 'polypeptide(L)'
;LFPYTTLFRSRAEVADVANAIYDGTDAIMLSGETAAGKYPVDALKMMADIAEMTEPHLDYKVFIEHRSMDGREKISSAVALATVRTAKNLKANAIVTPTMSGNTARLISNFRPKVPIYAITPNSTIQHKLQLIWGVTPLKGYQRDTTDHIMSQAMNVVRSRHLIHKGDLVVFTAGDPATNMTNGRGAVTNMMHVIEAE
;
A
#
# COMPACT_ATOMS: atom_id res chain seq x y z
N LEU A 1 41.57 7.10 -0.90
CA LEU A 1 40.73 7.67 0.17
C LEU A 1 39.80 8.69 -0.46
N PHE A 2 38.60 8.24 -0.88
CA PHE A 2 37.57 9.17 -1.35
C PHE A 2 36.84 9.74 -0.13
N PRO A 3 36.73 11.07 -0.01
CA PRO A 3 35.97 11.65 1.11
C PRO A 3 34.49 11.39 0.90
N TYR A 4 33.88 10.66 1.82
CA TYR A 4 32.45 10.39 1.92
C TYR A 4 31.62 11.65 2.27
N THR A 5 31.80 12.74 1.55
CA THR A 5 31.32 14.06 1.98
C THR A 5 30.38 14.77 1.04
N THR A 6 29.79 14.06 0.07
CA THR A 6 28.89 14.74 -0.86
C THR A 6 27.63 13.92 -1.14
N LEU A 7 26.51 14.63 -1.16
CA LEU A 7 25.25 14.21 -1.80
C LEU A 7 25.53 13.41 -3.06
N PHE A 8 24.72 12.36 -3.30
CA PHE A 8 24.70 11.52 -4.50
C PHE A 8 25.61 12.06 -5.61
N ARG A 9 26.86 11.61 -5.62
CA ARG A 9 27.91 12.18 -6.49
C ARG A 9 27.92 11.61 -7.87
N SER A 10 27.23 10.50 -8.09
CA SER A 10 27.33 9.81 -9.37
C SER A 10 25.96 9.53 -9.97
N ARG A 11 25.91 9.52 -11.30
CA ARG A 11 24.76 9.01 -12.05
C ARG A 11 24.40 7.58 -11.63
N ALA A 12 25.37 6.81 -11.16
CA ALA A 12 25.16 5.45 -10.69
C ALA A 12 24.25 5.39 -9.45
N GLU A 13 24.51 6.21 -8.43
CA GLU A 13 23.69 6.23 -7.20
C GLU A 13 22.25 6.66 -7.47
N VAL A 14 22.03 7.65 -8.34
CA VAL A 14 20.68 8.05 -8.78
C VAL A 14 20.01 6.92 -9.55
N ALA A 15 20.75 6.25 -10.44
CA ALA A 15 20.23 5.12 -11.19
C ALA A 15 19.89 3.93 -10.29
N ASP A 16 20.67 3.66 -9.24
CA ASP A 16 20.41 2.59 -8.29
C ASP A 16 19.09 2.78 -7.54
N VAL A 17 18.81 4.01 -7.08
CA VAL A 17 17.51 4.34 -6.46
C VAL A 17 16.37 4.17 -7.45
N ALA A 18 16.49 4.72 -8.66
CA ALA A 18 15.46 4.60 -9.69
C ALA A 18 15.23 3.15 -10.09
N ASN A 19 16.28 2.35 -10.27
CA ASN A 19 16.18 0.93 -10.59
C ASN A 19 15.49 0.13 -9.49
N ALA A 20 15.81 0.39 -8.20
CA ALA A 20 15.11 -0.25 -7.08
C ALA A 20 13.59 0.00 -7.13
N ILE A 21 13.18 1.19 -7.55
CA ILE A 21 11.76 1.52 -7.70
C ILE A 21 11.15 0.81 -8.93
N TYR A 22 11.85 0.78 -10.06
CA TYR A 22 11.44 0.03 -11.26
C TYR A 22 11.32 -1.48 -10.98
N ASP A 23 12.20 -2.04 -10.15
CA ASP A 23 12.15 -3.43 -9.71
C ASP A 23 10.98 -3.73 -8.75
N GLY A 24 10.30 -2.69 -8.28
CA GLY A 24 9.11 -2.79 -7.44
C GLY A 24 9.43 -3.08 -5.98
N THR A 25 10.50 -2.51 -5.45
CA THR A 25 10.82 -2.54 -4.02
C THR A 25 9.73 -1.83 -3.20
N ASP A 26 9.50 -2.29 -1.97
CA ASP A 26 8.52 -1.66 -1.07
C ASP A 26 9.10 -0.48 -0.29
N ALA A 27 10.41 -0.53 0.01
CA ALA A 27 11.13 0.50 0.73
C ALA A 27 12.60 0.54 0.30
N ILE A 28 13.18 1.71 0.35
CA ILE A 28 14.61 1.96 0.10
C ILE A 28 15.24 2.53 1.37
N MET A 29 16.52 2.31 1.55
CA MET A 29 17.22 2.67 2.78
C MET A 29 18.51 3.41 2.47
N LEU A 30 18.78 4.46 3.23
CA LEU A 30 20.09 5.08 3.36
C LEU A 30 20.81 4.53 4.60
N SER A 31 22.10 4.36 4.54
CA SER A 31 22.92 3.86 5.63
C SER A 31 23.91 4.93 6.12
N GLY A 32 25.12 4.93 5.60
CA GLY A 32 26.19 5.86 5.99
C GLY A 32 25.85 7.33 5.70
N GLU A 33 25.09 7.58 4.65
CA GLU A 33 24.68 8.92 4.22
C GLU A 33 23.89 9.67 5.29
N THR A 34 23.07 8.94 6.06
CA THR A 34 22.25 9.51 7.15
C THR A 34 22.82 9.25 8.54
N ALA A 35 23.61 8.16 8.74
CA ALA A 35 24.17 7.81 10.04
C ALA A 35 25.41 8.63 10.41
N ALA A 36 26.28 8.93 9.43
CA ALA A 36 27.56 9.62 9.62
C ALA A 36 27.90 10.63 8.50
N GLY A 37 26.99 10.79 7.54
CA GLY A 37 27.17 11.70 6.41
C GLY A 37 27.11 13.17 6.82
N LYS A 38 27.75 14.02 6.02
CA LYS A 38 27.77 15.47 6.25
C LYS A 38 26.42 16.14 5.94
N TYR A 39 25.60 15.53 5.06
CA TYR A 39 24.35 16.08 4.54
C TYR A 39 23.17 15.08 4.66
N PRO A 40 22.82 14.65 5.89
CA PRO A 40 21.84 13.55 6.07
C PRO A 40 20.43 13.91 5.57
N VAL A 41 20.00 15.15 5.81
CA VAL A 41 18.66 15.61 5.39
C VAL A 41 18.58 15.75 3.88
N ASP A 42 19.62 16.29 3.24
CA ASP A 42 19.65 16.48 1.79
C ASP A 42 19.74 15.14 1.06
N ALA A 43 20.47 14.16 1.62
CA ALA A 43 20.51 12.81 1.08
C ALA A 43 19.13 12.15 1.09
N LEU A 44 18.39 12.30 2.18
CA LEU A 44 17.02 11.78 2.27
C LEU A 44 16.06 12.48 1.29
N LYS A 45 16.16 13.81 1.18
CA LYS A 45 15.34 14.57 0.22
C LYS A 45 15.63 14.13 -1.21
N MET A 46 16.89 14.03 -1.59
CA MET A 46 17.30 13.58 -2.93
C MET A 46 16.75 12.19 -3.24
N MET A 47 16.82 11.26 -2.29
CA MET A 47 16.26 9.91 -2.47
C MET A 47 14.73 9.95 -2.66
N ALA A 48 14.02 10.79 -1.90
CA ALA A 48 12.60 10.99 -2.05
C ALA A 48 12.24 11.62 -3.41
N ASP A 49 12.99 12.65 -3.84
CA ASP A 49 12.78 13.30 -5.13
C ASP A 49 12.97 12.33 -6.31
N ILE A 50 13.99 11.46 -6.23
CA ILE A 50 14.21 10.41 -7.24
C ILE A 50 13.03 9.44 -7.27
N ALA A 51 12.51 9.03 -6.10
CA ALA A 51 11.37 8.15 -6.00
C ALA A 51 10.12 8.79 -6.63
N GLU A 52 9.80 10.02 -6.24
CA GLU A 52 8.64 10.77 -6.76
C GLU A 52 8.72 11.01 -8.27
N MET A 53 9.92 11.24 -8.81
CA MET A 53 10.14 11.38 -10.24
C MET A 53 10.04 10.05 -11.00
N THR A 54 10.39 8.94 -10.37
CA THR A 54 10.44 7.61 -11.03
C THR A 54 9.06 6.94 -11.03
N GLU A 55 8.30 7.01 -9.94
CA GLU A 55 7.02 6.33 -9.78
C GLU A 55 5.99 6.61 -10.90
N PRO A 56 5.81 7.83 -11.42
CA PRO A 56 4.90 8.09 -12.52
C PRO A 56 5.21 7.33 -13.82
N HIS A 57 6.47 6.91 -13.99
CA HIS A 57 6.97 6.21 -15.17
C HIS A 57 6.91 4.68 -15.05
N LEU A 58 6.43 4.16 -13.91
CA LEU A 58 6.25 2.72 -13.72
C LEU A 58 5.20 2.15 -14.69
N ASP A 59 5.52 1.03 -15.34
CA ASP A 59 4.51 0.28 -16.10
C ASP A 59 3.70 -0.61 -15.16
N TYR A 60 2.63 -0.06 -14.65
CA TYR A 60 1.71 -0.75 -13.74
C TYR A 60 1.03 -1.99 -14.36
N LYS A 61 1.01 -2.11 -15.70
CA LYS A 61 0.47 -3.31 -16.37
C LYS A 61 1.38 -4.51 -16.13
N VAL A 62 2.70 -4.28 -16.20
CA VAL A 62 3.70 -5.31 -15.97
C VAL A 62 3.56 -5.90 -14.56
N PHE A 63 3.37 -5.07 -13.53
CA PHE A 63 3.17 -5.56 -12.17
C PHE A 63 1.91 -6.42 -12.03
N ILE A 64 0.81 -6.04 -12.67
CA ILE A 64 -0.43 -6.81 -12.65
C ILE A 64 -0.26 -8.14 -13.38
N GLU A 65 0.38 -8.15 -14.54
CA GLU A 65 0.55 -9.35 -15.38
C GLU A 65 1.52 -10.36 -14.76
N HIS A 66 2.71 -9.92 -14.34
CA HIS A 66 3.70 -10.81 -13.73
C HIS A 66 3.20 -11.46 -12.44
N ARG A 67 2.47 -10.73 -11.61
CA ARG A 67 2.01 -11.26 -10.31
C ARG A 67 0.71 -12.06 -10.40
N SER A 68 -0.08 -11.92 -11.46
CA SER A 68 -1.23 -12.79 -11.70
C SER A 68 -0.82 -14.18 -12.19
N MET A 69 0.41 -14.35 -12.71
CA MET A 69 0.93 -15.63 -13.20
C MET A 69 1.59 -16.51 -12.14
N ASP A 70 1.75 -16.03 -10.91
CA ASP A 70 2.48 -16.74 -9.82
C ASP A 70 1.76 -17.97 -9.26
N GLY A 71 0.75 -18.53 -9.97
CA GLY A 71 0.15 -19.84 -9.68
C GLY A 71 -0.50 -20.00 -8.30
N ARG A 72 -0.63 -18.91 -7.55
CA ARG A 72 -1.28 -18.93 -6.23
C ARG A 72 -2.76 -18.61 -6.39
N GLU A 73 -3.51 -19.58 -6.89
CA GLU A 73 -4.98 -19.54 -6.94
C GLU A 73 -5.57 -19.53 -5.53
N LYS A 74 -5.46 -18.38 -4.85
CA LYS A 74 -6.12 -18.15 -3.56
C LYS A 74 -7.23 -17.11 -3.75
N ILE A 75 -8.35 -17.32 -3.11
CA ILE A 75 -9.48 -16.37 -3.10
C ILE A 75 -8.99 -14.94 -2.81
N SER A 76 -8.15 -14.78 -1.78
CA SER A 76 -7.63 -13.46 -1.41
C SER A 76 -6.82 -12.78 -2.52
N SER A 77 -6.03 -13.52 -3.30
CA SER A 77 -5.26 -12.98 -4.43
C SER A 77 -6.18 -12.56 -5.57
N ALA A 78 -7.19 -13.37 -5.87
CA ALA A 78 -8.17 -13.05 -6.89
C ALA A 78 -8.98 -11.80 -6.54
N VAL A 79 -9.44 -11.68 -5.30
CA VAL A 79 -10.17 -10.51 -4.81
C VAL A 79 -9.28 -9.26 -4.80
N ALA A 80 -8.01 -9.38 -4.38
CA ALA A 80 -7.07 -8.27 -4.41
C ALA A 80 -6.80 -7.77 -5.83
N LEU A 81 -6.61 -8.68 -6.80
CA LEU A 81 -6.47 -8.34 -8.21
C LEU A 81 -7.73 -7.66 -8.77
N ALA A 82 -8.91 -8.21 -8.45
CA ALA A 82 -10.19 -7.60 -8.83
C ALA A 82 -10.33 -6.19 -8.26
N THR A 83 -9.97 -5.99 -6.98
CA THR A 83 -9.97 -4.69 -6.31
C THR A 83 -9.13 -3.66 -7.07
N VAL A 84 -7.88 -4.01 -7.42
CA VAL A 84 -6.98 -3.10 -8.15
C VAL A 84 -7.50 -2.79 -9.56
N ARG A 85 -8.00 -3.80 -10.27
CA ARG A 85 -8.60 -3.61 -11.61
C ARG A 85 -9.85 -2.75 -11.55
N THR A 86 -10.71 -2.95 -10.57
CA THR A 86 -11.92 -2.15 -10.35
C THR A 86 -11.57 -0.70 -10.03
N ALA A 87 -10.63 -0.48 -9.10
CA ALA A 87 -10.16 0.86 -8.76
C ALA A 87 -9.61 1.61 -9.99
N LYS A 88 -8.83 0.91 -10.84
CA LYS A 88 -8.30 1.48 -12.08
C LYS A 88 -9.41 1.81 -13.09
N ASN A 89 -10.34 0.88 -13.33
CA ASN A 89 -11.39 1.03 -14.36
C ASN A 89 -12.37 2.14 -14.01
N LEU A 90 -12.71 2.27 -12.72
CA LEU A 90 -13.62 3.30 -12.22
C LEU A 90 -12.92 4.63 -11.91
N LYS A 91 -11.59 4.70 -12.04
CA LYS A 91 -10.78 5.84 -11.59
C LYS A 91 -11.08 6.21 -10.14
N ALA A 92 -11.17 5.19 -9.28
CA ALA A 92 -11.44 5.39 -7.87
C ALA A 92 -10.37 6.26 -7.21
N ASN A 93 -10.74 6.96 -6.16
CA ASN A 93 -9.84 7.87 -5.43
C ASN A 93 -8.98 7.13 -4.41
N ALA A 94 -9.46 5.99 -3.88
CA ALA A 94 -8.75 5.20 -2.90
C ALA A 94 -9.20 3.73 -2.88
N ILE A 95 -8.34 2.88 -2.32
CA ILE A 95 -8.71 1.54 -1.84
C ILE A 95 -8.69 1.56 -0.32
N VAL A 96 -9.77 1.12 0.31
CA VAL A 96 -9.90 1.04 1.77
C VAL A 96 -9.98 -0.42 2.19
N THR A 97 -9.08 -0.85 3.08
CA THR A 97 -9.03 -2.24 3.52
C THR A 97 -8.85 -2.38 5.04
N PRO A 98 -9.90 -2.75 5.76
CA PRO A 98 -9.76 -3.25 7.13
C PRO A 98 -8.96 -4.56 7.15
N THR A 99 -8.01 -4.66 8.08
CA THR A 99 -7.15 -5.84 8.18
C THR A 99 -6.68 -6.09 9.60
N MET A 100 -6.70 -7.35 10.04
CA MET A 100 -6.17 -7.77 11.34
C MET A 100 -4.69 -8.13 11.27
N SER A 101 -4.26 -8.75 10.18
CA SER A 101 -2.88 -9.26 9.97
C SER A 101 -2.04 -8.41 9.01
N GLY A 102 -2.67 -7.47 8.28
CA GLY A 102 -2.03 -6.72 7.21
C GLY A 102 -1.99 -7.46 5.86
N ASN A 103 -2.45 -8.70 5.79
CA ASN A 103 -2.30 -9.53 4.59
C ASN A 103 -3.05 -8.95 3.38
N THR A 104 -4.29 -8.49 3.56
CA THR A 104 -5.07 -7.86 2.48
C THR A 104 -4.37 -6.65 1.88
N ALA A 105 -3.87 -5.75 2.74
CA ALA A 105 -3.15 -4.56 2.29
C ALA A 105 -1.89 -4.92 1.50
N ARG A 106 -1.12 -5.94 1.94
CA ARG A 106 0.06 -6.44 1.23
C ARG A 106 -0.28 -7.03 -0.13
N LEU A 107 -1.34 -7.84 -0.20
CA LEU A 107 -1.79 -8.44 -1.46
C LEU A 107 -2.18 -7.37 -2.48
N ILE A 108 -2.90 -6.33 -2.04
CA ILE A 108 -3.27 -5.20 -2.90
C ILE A 108 -2.03 -4.42 -3.34
N SER A 109 -1.15 -4.07 -2.39
CA SER A 109 0.10 -3.37 -2.67
C SER A 109 0.99 -4.11 -3.68
N ASN A 110 1.00 -5.43 -3.65
CA ASN A 110 1.74 -6.22 -4.62
C ASN A 110 1.36 -5.93 -6.08
N PHE A 111 0.14 -5.52 -6.36
CA PHE A 111 -0.30 -5.14 -7.70
C PHE A 111 -0.06 -3.66 -8.04
N ARG A 112 0.60 -2.91 -7.15
CA ARG A 112 0.99 -1.51 -7.36
C ARG A 112 -0.16 -0.64 -7.90
N PRO A 113 -1.32 -0.51 -7.21
CA PRO A 113 -2.38 0.38 -7.66
C PRO A 113 -1.89 1.84 -7.68
N LYS A 114 -2.37 2.63 -8.64
CA LYS A 114 -2.05 4.07 -8.72
C LYS A 114 -2.72 4.91 -7.63
N VAL A 115 -3.70 4.33 -6.94
CA VAL A 115 -4.46 5.01 -5.89
C VAL A 115 -3.95 4.59 -4.51
N PRO A 116 -4.04 5.44 -3.49
CA PRO A 116 -3.60 5.11 -2.14
C PRO A 116 -4.38 3.93 -1.55
N ILE A 117 -3.70 3.14 -0.72
CA ILE A 117 -4.29 2.02 0.03
C ILE A 117 -4.37 2.45 1.50
N TYR A 118 -5.57 2.68 1.99
CA TYR A 118 -5.82 2.97 3.42
C TYR A 118 -6.13 1.67 4.16
N ALA A 119 -5.16 1.20 4.95
CA ALA A 119 -5.30 -0.03 5.73
C ALA A 119 -5.73 0.29 7.17
N ILE A 120 -6.93 -0.12 7.56
CA ILE A 120 -7.47 0.14 8.89
C ILE A 120 -7.25 -1.08 9.78
N THR A 121 -6.49 -0.92 10.87
CA THR A 121 -6.20 -2.01 11.78
C THR A 121 -6.28 -1.58 13.26
N PRO A 122 -6.85 -2.42 14.15
CA PRO A 122 -6.79 -2.18 15.59
C PRO A 122 -5.42 -2.50 16.19
N ASN A 123 -4.58 -3.27 15.48
CA ASN A 123 -3.30 -3.76 15.97
C ASN A 123 -2.18 -2.78 15.65
N SER A 124 -1.56 -2.20 16.69
CA SER A 124 -0.46 -1.24 16.52
C SER A 124 0.79 -1.84 15.91
N THR A 125 1.12 -3.10 16.21
CA THR A 125 2.27 -3.79 15.60
C THR A 125 2.07 -3.96 14.09
N ILE A 126 0.86 -4.32 13.67
CA ILE A 126 0.54 -4.43 12.24
C ILE A 126 0.55 -3.04 11.58
N GLN A 127 0.03 -2.03 12.26
CA GLN A 127 0.08 -0.65 11.77
C GLN A 127 1.53 -0.21 11.48
N HIS A 128 2.48 -0.47 12.40
CA HIS A 128 3.89 -0.15 12.17
C HIS A 128 4.50 -0.96 11.01
N LYS A 129 4.23 -2.25 10.93
CA LYS A 129 4.74 -3.10 9.83
C LYS A 129 4.24 -2.66 8.47
N LEU A 130 3.00 -2.20 8.37
CA LEU A 130 2.41 -1.77 7.11
C LEU A 130 2.99 -0.44 6.59
N GLN A 131 3.65 0.34 7.41
CA GLN A 131 4.36 1.55 6.97
C GLN A 131 5.53 1.27 6.03
N LEU A 132 6.06 0.06 6.05
CA LEU A 132 7.12 -0.39 5.14
C LEU A 132 6.59 -1.00 3.84
N ILE A 133 5.28 -1.00 3.63
CA ILE A 133 4.65 -1.58 2.44
C ILE A 133 4.27 -0.47 1.48
N TRP A 134 4.65 -0.62 0.24
CA TRP A 134 4.45 0.37 -0.82
C TRP A 134 2.97 0.77 -0.97
N GLY A 135 2.73 2.08 -1.03
CA GLY A 135 1.41 2.67 -1.27
C GLY A 135 0.39 2.46 -0.15
N VAL A 136 0.80 1.89 1.00
CA VAL A 136 -0.08 1.64 2.14
C VAL A 136 0.07 2.72 3.19
N THR A 137 -1.03 3.39 3.53
CA THR A 137 -1.15 4.27 4.69
C THR A 137 -1.94 3.54 5.78
N PRO A 138 -1.28 3.04 6.83
CA PRO A 138 -1.96 2.33 7.90
C PRO A 138 -2.61 3.30 8.88
N LEU A 139 -3.89 3.06 9.18
CA LEU A 139 -4.69 3.89 10.06
C LEU A 139 -5.19 3.07 11.26
N LYS A 140 -5.30 3.73 12.41
CA LYS A 140 -5.86 3.11 13.61
C LYS A 140 -7.36 2.95 13.45
N GLY A 141 -7.84 1.73 13.66
CA GLY A 141 -9.25 1.36 13.75
C GLY A 141 -9.56 0.61 15.03
N TYR A 142 -10.77 0.08 15.12
CA TYR A 142 -11.23 -0.75 16.23
C TYR A 142 -11.78 -2.05 15.69
N GLN A 143 -11.74 -3.12 16.49
CA GLN A 143 -12.33 -4.38 16.11
C GLN A 143 -13.87 -4.25 16.07
N ARG A 144 -14.48 -4.86 15.08
CA ARG A 144 -15.94 -4.92 14.87
C ARG A 144 -16.32 -6.33 14.42
N ASP A 145 -17.54 -6.71 14.72
CA ASP A 145 -17.99 -8.09 14.55
C ASP A 145 -18.86 -8.30 13.31
N THR A 146 -19.36 -7.22 12.72
CA THR A 146 -20.21 -7.29 11.52
C THR A 146 -19.57 -6.52 10.35
N THR A 147 -19.84 -7.00 9.14
CA THR A 147 -19.34 -6.39 7.89
C THR A 147 -19.75 -4.92 7.77
N ASP A 148 -21.00 -4.59 8.09
CA ASP A 148 -21.52 -3.21 8.00
C ASP A 148 -20.81 -2.28 8.99
N HIS A 149 -20.57 -2.74 10.22
CA HIS A 149 -19.83 -1.96 11.21
C HIS A 149 -18.35 -1.78 10.82
N ILE A 150 -17.73 -2.81 10.23
CA ILE A 150 -16.35 -2.72 9.73
C ILE A 150 -16.27 -1.68 8.61
N MET A 151 -17.21 -1.74 7.66
CA MET A 151 -17.26 -0.84 6.51
C MET A 151 -17.52 0.61 6.96
N SER A 152 -18.56 0.83 7.75
CA SER A 152 -18.92 2.16 8.27
C SER A 152 -17.78 2.78 9.07
N GLN A 153 -17.13 2.01 9.94
CA GLN A 153 -15.99 2.48 10.71
C GLN A 153 -14.81 2.85 9.80
N ALA A 154 -14.48 1.99 8.84
CA ALA A 154 -13.36 2.23 7.94
C ALA A 154 -13.57 3.50 7.12
N MET A 155 -14.78 3.70 6.58
CA MET A 155 -15.14 4.91 5.84
C MET A 155 -15.09 6.16 6.74
N ASN A 156 -15.58 6.07 7.98
CA ASN A 156 -15.50 7.17 8.94
C ASN A 156 -14.06 7.54 9.31
N VAL A 157 -13.17 6.55 9.46
CA VAL A 157 -11.74 6.81 9.76
C VAL A 157 -11.06 7.58 8.63
N VAL A 158 -11.25 7.17 7.37
CA VAL A 158 -10.61 7.85 6.24
C VAL A 158 -11.22 9.24 6.00
N ARG A 159 -12.53 9.40 6.19
CA ARG A 159 -13.23 10.68 6.08
C ARG A 159 -12.78 11.68 7.16
N SER A 160 -12.75 11.27 8.42
CA SER A 160 -12.35 12.13 9.55
C SER A 160 -10.91 12.63 9.46
N ARG A 161 -10.10 11.98 8.64
CA ARG A 161 -8.72 12.39 8.34
C ARG A 161 -8.56 13.16 7.03
N HIS A 162 -9.68 13.51 6.38
CA HIS A 162 -9.70 14.24 5.10
C HIS A 162 -8.94 13.52 3.98
N LEU A 163 -8.90 12.18 4.02
CA LEU A 163 -8.23 11.35 3.00
C LEU A 163 -9.15 11.01 1.83
N ILE A 164 -10.46 11.14 2.02
CA ILE A 164 -11.50 11.06 1.00
C ILE A 164 -12.51 12.18 1.23
N HIS A 165 -13.16 12.61 0.16
CA HIS A 165 -14.13 13.69 0.14
C HIS A 165 -15.47 13.19 -0.38
N LYS A 166 -16.53 13.97 -0.15
CA LYS A 166 -17.86 13.69 -0.69
C LYS A 166 -17.80 13.54 -2.21
N GLY A 167 -18.41 12.48 -2.72
CA GLY A 167 -18.41 12.14 -4.15
C GLY A 167 -17.21 11.30 -4.62
N ASP A 168 -16.20 11.06 -3.75
CA ASP A 168 -15.08 10.20 -4.09
C ASP A 168 -15.52 8.74 -4.21
N LEU A 169 -15.07 8.05 -5.26
CA LEU A 169 -15.25 6.62 -5.40
C LEU A 169 -14.15 5.86 -4.64
N VAL A 170 -14.58 4.96 -3.78
CA VAL A 170 -13.72 4.12 -2.95
C VAL A 170 -13.97 2.65 -3.25
N VAL A 171 -12.92 1.88 -3.47
CA VAL A 171 -13.02 0.42 -3.51
C VAL A 171 -12.68 -0.12 -2.13
N PHE A 172 -13.70 -0.66 -1.47
CA PHE A 172 -13.55 -1.30 -0.17
C PHE A 172 -13.33 -2.79 -0.35
N THR A 173 -12.41 -3.39 0.41
CA THR A 173 -12.20 -4.84 0.41
C THR A 173 -11.80 -5.35 1.78
N ALA A 174 -12.36 -6.48 2.17
CA ALA A 174 -12.14 -7.09 3.47
C ALA A 174 -12.37 -8.61 3.44
N GLY A 175 -12.11 -9.27 4.55
CA GLY A 175 -12.63 -10.60 4.84
C GLY A 175 -13.94 -10.48 5.60
N ASP A 176 -14.94 -11.27 5.19
CA ASP A 176 -16.20 -11.38 5.91
C ASP A 176 -15.99 -12.10 7.26
N PRO A 177 -16.30 -11.46 8.39
CA PRO A 177 -16.15 -12.08 9.71
C PRO A 177 -16.94 -13.39 9.87
N ALA A 178 -18.14 -13.47 9.29
CA ALA A 178 -19.00 -14.64 9.39
C ALA A 178 -18.39 -15.88 8.72
N THR A 179 -17.75 -15.71 7.56
CA THR A 179 -17.10 -16.80 6.83
C THR A 179 -15.79 -17.24 7.49
N ASN A 180 -15.13 -16.36 8.23
CA ASN A 180 -13.86 -16.65 8.89
C ASN A 180 -14.00 -17.44 10.20
N MET A 181 -15.15 -17.42 10.84
CA MET A 181 -15.41 -18.18 12.08
C MET A 181 -15.52 -19.70 11.85
N THR A 182 -15.85 -20.13 10.62
CA THR A 182 -16.16 -21.54 10.34
C THR A 182 -14.96 -22.42 9.99
N ASN A 183 -13.80 -21.85 9.65
CA ASN A 183 -12.71 -22.63 9.03
C ASN A 183 -11.36 -22.64 9.78
N GLY A 184 -11.23 -22.01 10.95
CA GLY A 184 -9.99 -22.00 11.75
C GLY A 184 -8.74 -21.46 11.01
N ARG A 185 -8.88 -21.05 9.77
CA ARG A 185 -7.86 -20.40 8.95
C ARG A 185 -8.09 -18.90 9.03
N GLY A 186 -7.10 -18.14 9.44
CA GLY A 186 -7.21 -16.68 9.62
C GLY A 186 -7.96 -15.95 8.49
N ALA A 187 -8.44 -14.76 8.78
CA ALA A 187 -9.31 -13.97 7.91
C ALA A 187 -8.89 -13.97 6.44
N VAL A 188 -9.71 -14.53 5.58
CA VAL A 188 -9.52 -14.57 4.13
C VAL A 188 -10.21 -13.36 3.52
N THR A 189 -9.49 -12.59 2.72
CA THR A 189 -10.08 -11.51 1.92
C THR A 189 -10.99 -12.13 0.86
N ASN A 190 -12.30 -11.90 0.96
CA ASN A 190 -13.29 -12.58 0.11
C ASN A 190 -14.42 -11.68 -0.39
N MET A 191 -14.39 -10.39 -0.05
CA MET A 191 -15.40 -9.43 -0.51
C MET A 191 -14.79 -8.12 -1.01
N MET A 192 -15.52 -7.49 -1.92
CA MET A 192 -15.20 -6.18 -2.48
C MET A 192 -16.51 -5.40 -2.67
N HIS A 193 -16.50 -4.12 -2.31
CA HIS A 193 -17.59 -3.18 -2.55
C HIS A 193 -17.04 -1.92 -3.22
N VAL A 194 -17.87 -1.28 -4.04
CA VAL A 194 -17.62 0.07 -4.55
C VAL A 194 -18.55 1.02 -3.84
N ILE A 195 -18.01 2.07 -3.26
CA ILE A 195 -18.73 3.01 -2.41
C ILE A 195 -18.46 4.42 -2.91
N GLU A 196 -19.50 5.20 -3.10
CA GLU A 196 -19.38 6.65 -3.24
C GLU A 196 -19.44 7.28 -1.85
N ALA A 197 -18.44 8.12 -1.54
CA ALA A 197 -18.36 8.77 -0.23
C ALA A 197 -19.42 9.87 -0.10
N GLU A 198 -20.28 9.76 0.92
CA GLU A 198 -21.35 10.72 1.24
C GLU A 198 -20.85 11.97 1.98
#